data_76a15065bd6a0b58df6e39e0dc7c22f1
#
_entry.id   76a15065bd6a0b58df6e39e0dc7c22f1
#
_cell.length_a   1.000
_cell.length_b   1.000
_cell.length_c   1.000
_cell.angle_alpha   90.00
_cell.angle_beta   90.00
_cell.angle_gamma   90.00
#
_symmetry.space_group_name_H-M   'P 1'
#
loop_
_entity.id
_entity.type
_entity.pdbx_description
1 polymer ?
#
loop_
_entity_poly.entity_id
_entity_poly.type
_entity_poly.pdbx_seq_one_letter_code
_entity_poly.pdbx_strand_id
1 'polypeptide(L)'
;MKNEDFENLVERIKEAGDIKRGKKKPSRLYEIDPPQIKMVRESLHSSQSEFALMIGVSARTLQNWEQGRRQPEGPAKALLRVASRNPEAVRDALHG
;
A
#
# COMPACT_ATOMS: atom_id res chain seq x y z
N MET A 1 11.27 -10.00 -9.88
CA MET A 1 10.58 -9.19 -10.83
C MET A 1 11.52 -8.59 -11.82
N LYS A 2 11.10 -8.57 -13.03
CA LYS A 2 11.92 -7.98 -14.02
C LYS A 2 11.79 -6.50 -13.94
N ASN A 3 12.85 -5.84 -14.30
CA ASN A 3 12.82 -4.40 -14.35
C ASN A 3 11.75 -3.92 -15.28
N GLU A 4 11.52 -4.70 -16.29
CA GLU A 4 10.53 -4.40 -17.27
C GLU A 4 9.15 -4.27 -16.67
N ASP A 5 8.81 -5.19 -15.76
CA ASP A 5 7.51 -5.14 -15.11
C ASP A 5 7.41 -3.93 -14.22
N PHE A 6 8.49 -3.63 -13.54
CA PHE A 6 8.50 -2.47 -12.68
C PHE A 6 8.38 -1.19 -13.50
N GLU A 7 9.08 -1.14 -14.59
CA GLU A 7 9.03 0.04 -15.44
C GLU A 7 7.67 0.20 -16.07
N ASN A 8 7.05 -0.88 -16.43
CA ASN A 8 5.70 -0.80 -16.97
C ASN A 8 4.74 -0.25 -15.94
N LEU A 9 4.92 -0.65 -14.71
CA LEU A 9 4.07 -0.13 -13.66
C LEU A 9 4.28 1.35 -13.48
N VAL A 10 5.55 1.77 -13.49
CA VAL A 10 5.85 3.19 -13.32
C VAL A 10 5.31 3.98 -14.48
N GLU A 11 5.46 3.48 -15.67
CA GLU A 11 4.95 4.18 -16.84
C GLU A 11 3.45 4.27 -16.82
N ARG A 12 2.81 3.24 -16.36
CA ARG A 12 1.38 3.25 -16.27
C ARG A 12 0.92 4.31 -15.31
N ILE A 13 1.63 4.47 -14.22
CA ILE A 13 1.32 5.49 -13.25
C ILE A 13 1.54 6.87 -13.86
N LYS A 14 2.60 7.02 -14.63
CA LYS A 14 2.86 8.29 -15.27
C LYS A 14 1.79 8.61 -16.29
N GLU A 15 1.41 7.64 -17.07
CA GLU A 15 0.39 7.84 -18.05
C GLU A 15 -0.92 8.23 -17.40
N ALA A 16 -1.23 7.55 -16.31
CA ALA A 16 -2.43 7.91 -15.58
C ALA A 16 -2.32 9.33 -15.09
N GLY A 17 -1.13 9.72 -14.67
CA GLY A 17 -0.91 11.07 -14.23
C GLY A 17 -1.12 12.07 -15.34
N ASP A 18 -0.66 11.72 -16.52
CA ASP A 18 -0.85 12.57 -17.67
C ASP A 18 -2.31 12.66 -18.06
N ILE A 19 -2.95 11.52 -18.06
CA ILE A 19 -4.34 11.47 -18.41
C ILE A 19 -5.16 12.30 -17.47
N LYS A 20 -4.80 12.25 -16.22
CA LYS A 20 -5.58 12.91 -15.24
C LYS A 20 -5.52 14.40 -15.39
N ARG A 21 -4.65 14.88 -16.19
CA ARG A 21 -4.61 16.29 -16.41
C ARG A 21 -5.98 16.82 -16.65
N GLY A 22 -6.84 16.37 -16.07
CA GLY A 22 -8.11 16.82 -16.12
C GLY A 22 -9.11 15.75 -16.12
N LYS A 23 -8.68 14.56 -15.93
CA LYS A 23 -9.63 13.54 -15.98
C LYS A 23 -9.61 12.66 -14.79
N LYS A 24 -8.64 11.83 -14.71
CA LYS A 24 -8.64 10.85 -13.69
C LYS A 24 -7.65 11.14 -12.65
N LYS A 25 -7.89 10.67 -11.48
CA LYS A 25 -6.96 10.81 -10.40
C LYS A 25 -6.24 9.51 -10.24
N PRO A 26 -4.93 9.47 -10.46
CA PRO A 26 -4.19 8.22 -10.34
C PRO A 26 -4.37 7.56 -9.00
N SER A 27 -4.57 8.34 -7.97
CA SER A 27 -4.71 7.78 -6.64
C SER A 27 -5.89 6.82 -6.54
N ARG A 28 -6.87 6.98 -7.41
CA ARG A 28 -8.00 6.08 -7.35
C ARG A 28 -7.63 4.67 -7.72
N LEU A 29 -6.58 4.51 -8.50
CA LEU A 29 -6.17 3.18 -8.90
C LEU A 29 -5.59 2.40 -7.74
N TYR A 30 -5.15 3.09 -6.72
CA TYR A 30 -4.48 2.46 -5.61
C TYR A 30 -5.10 2.76 -4.28
N GLU A 31 -6.35 3.17 -4.31
CA GLU A 31 -6.99 3.49 -3.06
C GLU A 31 -7.13 2.24 -2.21
N ILE A 32 -6.79 2.37 -0.94
CA ILE A 32 -6.88 1.27 0.00
C ILE A 32 -7.89 1.66 1.07
N ASP A 33 -8.92 0.88 1.21
CA ASP A 33 -9.93 1.16 2.22
C ASP A 33 -9.42 0.80 3.61
N PRO A 34 -9.79 1.57 4.62
CA PRO A 34 -9.34 1.26 5.98
C PRO A 34 -9.60 -0.17 6.42
N PRO A 35 -10.77 -0.75 6.16
CA PRO A 35 -10.98 -2.15 6.54
C PRO A 35 -10.02 -3.10 5.85
N GLN A 36 -9.61 -2.77 4.65
CA GLN A 36 -8.67 -3.59 3.91
C GLN A 36 -7.33 -3.64 4.60
N ILE A 37 -6.89 -2.49 5.12
CA ILE A 37 -5.61 -2.41 5.82
C ILE A 37 -5.65 -3.31 7.05
N LYS A 38 -6.73 -3.22 7.79
CA LYS A 38 -6.88 -4.04 8.98
C LYS A 38 -6.91 -5.51 8.64
N MET A 39 -7.59 -5.87 7.57
CA MET A 39 -7.66 -7.25 7.14
C MET A 39 -6.30 -7.83 6.80
N VAL A 40 -5.48 -7.03 6.12
CA VAL A 40 -4.14 -7.48 5.79
C VAL A 40 -3.36 -7.75 7.07
N ARG A 41 -3.42 -6.81 7.99
CA ARG A 41 -2.71 -6.96 9.24
C ARG A 41 -3.17 -8.21 10.00
N GLU A 42 -4.47 -8.39 10.06
CA GLU A 42 -5.01 -9.53 10.80
C GLU A 42 -4.71 -10.85 10.12
N SER A 43 -4.64 -10.84 8.80
CA SER A 43 -4.32 -12.07 8.10
C SER A 43 -2.89 -12.53 8.39
N LEU A 44 -2.05 -11.62 8.85
CA LEU A 44 -0.68 -11.95 9.25
C LEU A 44 -0.55 -12.12 10.75
N HIS A 45 -1.67 -12.07 11.46
CA HIS A 45 -1.69 -12.24 12.92
C HIS A 45 -0.76 -11.25 13.60
N SER A 46 -0.76 -10.01 13.11
CA SER A 46 0.11 -8.98 13.62
C SER A 46 -0.67 -7.94 14.38
N SER A 47 -0.07 -7.45 15.46
CA SER A 47 -0.65 -6.30 16.14
C SER A 47 -0.39 -5.05 15.31
N GLN A 48 -1.04 -3.96 15.69
CA GLN A 48 -0.79 -2.70 15.00
C GLN A 48 0.67 -2.30 15.10
N SER A 49 1.25 -2.46 16.28
CA SER A 49 2.65 -2.09 16.46
C SER A 49 3.57 -2.95 15.62
N GLU A 50 3.30 -4.24 15.58
CA GLU A 50 4.13 -5.14 14.81
C GLU A 50 4.05 -4.86 13.33
N PHE A 51 2.84 -4.65 12.85
CA PHE A 51 2.66 -4.41 11.42
C PHE A 51 3.27 -3.07 11.04
N ALA A 52 3.07 -2.05 11.87
CA ALA A 52 3.65 -0.74 11.60
C ALA A 52 5.16 -0.82 11.54
N LEU A 53 5.76 -1.53 12.48
CA LEU A 53 7.20 -1.70 12.49
C LEU A 53 7.67 -2.39 11.23
N MET A 54 6.95 -3.40 10.82
CA MET A 54 7.31 -4.17 9.64
C MET A 54 7.32 -3.32 8.38
N ILE A 55 6.30 -2.48 8.22
CA ILE A 55 6.22 -1.68 7.00
C ILE A 55 6.89 -0.32 7.14
N GLY A 56 7.46 -0.02 8.30
CA GLY A 56 8.28 1.17 8.44
C GLY A 56 7.55 2.45 8.77
N VAL A 57 6.41 2.34 9.43
CA VAL A 57 5.67 3.54 9.86
C VAL A 57 5.40 3.45 11.35
N SER A 58 4.96 4.55 11.93
CA SER A 58 4.62 4.53 13.34
C SER A 58 3.27 3.85 13.54
N ALA A 59 3.07 3.33 14.75
CA ALA A 59 1.78 2.73 15.06
C ALA A 59 0.66 3.74 14.95
N ARG A 60 0.96 5.00 15.29
CA ARG A 60 -0.04 6.04 15.19
C ARG A 60 -0.46 6.28 13.75
N THR A 61 0.52 6.27 12.85
CA THR A 61 0.22 6.41 11.45
C THR A 61 -0.69 5.29 10.97
N LEU A 62 -0.37 4.07 11.36
CA LEU A 62 -1.19 2.93 10.99
C LEU A 62 -2.60 3.05 11.56
N GLN A 63 -2.70 3.50 12.80
CA GLN A 63 -3.99 3.68 13.41
C GLN A 63 -4.83 4.70 12.63
N ASN A 64 -4.19 5.78 12.22
CA ASN A 64 -4.90 6.79 11.43
C ASN A 64 -5.43 6.21 10.14
N TRP A 65 -4.62 5.37 9.50
CA TRP A 65 -5.05 4.72 8.26
C TRP A 65 -6.23 3.80 8.52
N GLU A 66 -6.15 3.00 9.57
CA GLU A 66 -7.20 2.01 9.85
C GLU A 66 -8.49 2.68 10.29
N GLN A 67 -8.40 3.86 10.85
CA GLN A 67 -9.57 4.60 11.27
C GLN A 67 -10.08 5.55 10.20
N GLY A 68 -9.41 5.60 9.07
CA GLY A 68 -9.87 6.43 7.97
C GLY A 68 -9.56 7.90 8.10
N ARG A 69 -8.74 8.26 9.07
CA ARG A 69 -8.39 9.67 9.26
C ARG A 69 -7.39 10.15 8.25
N ARG A 70 -6.56 9.27 7.77
CA ARG A 70 -5.58 9.57 6.76
C ARG A 70 -5.46 8.43 5.81
N GLN A 71 -5.08 8.75 4.59
CA GLN A 71 -4.87 7.73 3.57
C GLN A 71 -3.38 7.48 3.44
N PRO A 72 -2.98 6.23 3.23
CA PRO A 72 -1.60 5.95 2.89
C PRO A 72 -1.27 6.63 1.58
N GLU A 73 -0.05 7.11 1.45
CA GLU A 73 0.36 7.80 0.25
C GLU A 73 1.72 7.33 -0.19
N GLY A 74 1.99 7.52 -1.47
CA GLY A 74 3.29 7.20 -2.02
C GLY A 74 3.63 5.73 -1.88
N PRO A 75 4.86 5.42 -1.52
CA PRO A 75 5.29 4.02 -1.45
C PRO A 75 4.48 3.20 -0.47
N ALA A 76 3.99 3.83 0.60
CA ALA A 76 3.20 3.08 1.58
C ALA A 76 1.91 2.56 0.95
N LYS A 77 1.31 3.37 0.11
CA LYS A 77 0.09 2.95 -0.55
C LYS A 77 0.37 1.76 -1.47
N ALA A 78 1.44 1.84 -2.23
CA ALA A 78 1.81 0.75 -3.13
C ALA A 78 2.11 -0.52 -2.35
N LEU A 79 2.81 -0.40 -1.24
CA LEU A 79 3.13 -1.54 -0.43
C LEU A 79 1.88 -2.20 0.14
N LEU A 80 0.95 -1.39 0.60
CA LEU A 80 -0.29 -1.94 1.14
C LEU A 80 -1.12 -2.62 0.06
N ARG A 81 -1.06 -2.11 -1.15
CA ARG A 81 -1.77 -2.77 -2.22
C ARG A 81 -1.17 -4.14 -2.51
N VAL A 82 0.15 -4.21 -2.54
CA VAL A 82 0.79 -5.51 -2.72
C VAL A 82 0.44 -6.43 -1.56
N ALA A 83 0.46 -5.90 -0.35
CA ALA A 83 0.15 -6.69 0.82
C ALA A 83 -1.28 -7.17 0.82
N SER A 84 -2.19 -6.40 0.27
CA SER A 84 -3.58 -6.80 0.24
C SER A 84 -3.79 -8.00 -0.69
N ARG A 85 -2.92 -8.12 -1.68
CA ARG A 85 -3.02 -9.23 -2.60
C ARG A 85 -2.18 -10.41 -2.21
N ASN A 86 -1.08 -10.13 -1.54
CA ASN A 86 -0.12 -11.18 -1.24
C ASN A 86 0.56 -10.91 0.09
N PRO A 87 -0.20 -10.99 1.18
CA PRO A 87 0.35 -10.60 2.48
C PRO A 87 1.56 -11.42 2.90
N GLU A 88 1.57 -12.69 2.58
CA GLU A 88 2.68 -13.52 3.01
C GLU A 88 3.96 -13.19 2.30
N ALA A 89 3.85 -12.82 1.02
CA ALA A 89 5.04 -12.44 0.28
C ALA A 89 5.65 -11.17 0.88
N VAL A 90 4.81 -10.25 1.29
CA VAL A 90 5.30 -9.02 1.90
C VAL A 90 5.96 -9.33 3.23
N ARG A 91 5.33 -10.18 4.02
CA ARG A 91 5.91 -10.53 5.31
C ARG A 91 7.26 -11.21 5.13
N ASP A 92 7.32 -12.15 4.20
CA ASP A 92 8.57 -12.85 3.96
C ASP A 92 9.67 -11.90 3.51
N ALA A 93 9.33 -10.99 2.63
CA ALA A 93 10.30 -10.05 2.11
C ALA A 93 10.80 -9.10 3.18
N LEU A 94 9.90 -8.65 4.04
CA LEU A 94 10.25 -7.64 5.03
C LEU A 94 10.83 -8.24 6.30
N HIS A 95 10.53 -9.48 6.57
CA HIS A 95 11.14 -10.16 7.71
C HIS A 95 12.52 -10.64 7.36
N GLY A 96 12.72 -10.84 6.10
CA GLY A 96 14.01 -11.18 5.60
C GLY A 96 14.58 -12.39 6.14
#